data_250e0200e6dffec78ec6fb844a7aca8f
#
_entry.id   250e0200e6dffec78ec6fb844a7aca8f
#
_cell.length_a   1.000
_cell.length_b   1.000
_cell.length_c   1.000
_cell.angle_alpha   90.00
_cell.angle_beta   90.00
_cell.angle_gamma   90.00
#
_symmetry.space_group_name_H-M   'P 1'
#
loop_
_entity.id
_entity.type
_entity.pdbx_description
1 polymer ?
#
loop_
_entity_poly.entity_id
_entity_poly.type
_entity_poly.pdbx_seq_one_letter_code
_entity_poly.pdbx_strand_id
1 'polypeptide(L)'
;MRCAWCCNPESQSFEIQTLIEGGKEKTVGRDVTVEEIMPEILADLPYYRRSGGGVTLSGGEVLCQADFAAELLRECQSAGLHTAIESAASLFYEKIEKLLPHLDLYLMDIKHMDSIKHKEYTALGNERILENARKIAESGVELIIRTPVIPGFNDTPEEIRAISHFAKTLPGVREHHLLPYHRLGQDKYAGLGRKYALADIEPPTREKMEYLLTVAETSGLKCKIGG
;
A
#
# COMPACT_ATOMS: atom_id res chain seq x y z
N MET A 1 -2.18 7.72 7.98
CA MET A 1 -2.07 6.67 9.04
C MET A 1 -0.69 6.69 9.67
N ARG A 2 -0.53 6.04 10.84
CA ARG A 2 0.75 5.86 11.53
C ARG A 2 0.89 4.42 12.02
N CYS A 3 1.04 3.51 11.04
CA CYS A 3 1.13 2.08 11.33
C CYS A 3 2.37 1.76 12.18
N ALA A 4 2.23 0.90 13.18
CA ALA A 4 3.33 0.47 14.05
C ALA A 4 4.47 -0.22 13.30
N TRP A 5 4.18 -0.82 12.13
CA TRP A 5 5.13 -1.49 11.23
C TRP A 5 5.53 -0.66 10.01
N CYS A 6 5.33 0.66 10.03
CA CYS A 6 5.59 1.50 8.85
C CYS A 6 7.03 1.32 8.33
N CYS A 7 7.16 1.03 7.03
CA CYS A 7 8.49 0.88 6.39
C CYS A 7 9.09 2.22 5.98
N ASN A 8 8.27 3.28 5.91
CA ASN A 8 8.66 4.60 5.46
C ASN A 8 8.31 5.66 6.51
N PRO A 9 8.95 5.63 7.71
CA PRO A 9 8.66 6.59 8.79
C PRO A 9 8.98 8.04 8.41
N GLU A 10 9.88 8.25 7.46
CA GLU A 10 10.22 9.55 6.88
C GLU A 10 9.02 10.21 6.19
N SER A 11 8.15 9.41 5.57
CA SER A 11 6.96 9.89 4.87
C SER A 11 5.79 10.28 5.80
N GLN A 12 5.93 10.13 7.10
CA GLN A 12 4.95 10.61 8.07
C GLN A 12 5.03 12.13 8.31
N SER A 13 6.03 12.79 7.77
CA SER A 13 6.16 14.24 7.65
C SER A 13 5.93 14.65 6.20
N PHE A 14 5.36 15.86 6.00
CA PHE A 14 5.28 16.50 4.67
C PHE A 14 6.54 17.28 4.29
N GLU A 15 7.49 17.37 5.21
CA GLU A 15 8.76 18.05 4.98
C GLU A 15 9.82 17.05 4.53
N ILE A 16 10.78 17.53 3.72
CA ILE A 16 11.97 16.77 3.36
C ILE A 16 12.71 16.38 4.65
N GLN A 17 13.03 15.12 4.80
CA GLN A 17 13.65 14.56 6.01
C GLN A 17 15.13 14.28 5.78
N THR A 18 15.91 14.34 6.85
CA THR A 18 17.30 13.87 6.87
C THR A 18 17.41 12.64 7.76
N LEU A 19 17.94 11.55 7.21
CA LEU A 19 18.25 10.30 7.93
C LEU A 19 19.76 10.21 8.19
N ILE A 20 20.14 9.58 9.28
CA ILE A 20 21.50 9.10 9.48
C ILE A 20 21.59 7.65 9.02
N GLU A 21 22.29 7.39 7.92
CA GLU A 21 22.50 6.07 7.36
C GLU A 21 24.01 5.77 7.29
N GLY A 22 24.47 4.73 8.03
CA GLY A 22 25.90 4.39 8.12
C GLY A 22 26.78 5.55 8.66
N GLY A 23 26.23 6.38 9.55
CA GLY A 23 26.94 7.55 10.14
C GLY A 23 27.00 8.77 9.24
N LYS A 24 26.32 8.78 8.09
CA LYS A 24 26.25 9.91 7.16
C LYS A 24 24.81 10.43 7.07
N GLU A 25 24.71 11.73 6.85
CA GLU A 25 23.42 12.35 6.53
C GLU A 25 22.97 11.99 5.12
N LYS A 26 21.72 11.61 4.99
CA LYS A 26 21.04 11.33 3.73
C LYS A 26 19.72 12.09 3.69
N THR A 27 19.60 13.00 2.73
CA THR A 27 18.31 13.68 2.48
C THR A 27 17.35 12.72 1.79
N VAL A 28 16.12 12.65 2.29
CA VAL A 28 15.03 11.85 1.74
C VAL A 28 13.86 12.74 1.37
N GLY A 29 13.48 12.64 0.10
CA GLY A 29 12.49 13.50 -0.53
C GLY A 29 13.13 14.64 -1.30
N ARG A 30 12.40 15.11 -2.29
CA ARG A 30 12.68 16.31 -3.07
C ARG A 30 11.37 16.85 -3.63
N ASP A 31 11.29 18.15 -3.81
CA ASP A 31 10.18 18.75 -4.54
C ASP A 31 10.44 18.64 -6.03
N VAL A 32 9.43 18.18 -6.77
CA VAL A 32 9.50 18.04 -8.23
C VAL A 32 8.17 18.39 -8.86
N THR A 33 8.21 18.82 -10.11
CA THR A 33 7.02 18.90 -10.97
C THR A 33 6.85 17.61 -11.78
N VAL A 34 5.69 17.44 -12.41
CA VAL A 34 5.44 16.31 -13.30
C VAL A 34 6.40 16.34 -14.50
N GLU A 35 6.67 17.52 -15.07
CA GLU A 35 7.59 17.70 -16.19
C GLU A 35 9.02 17.29 -15.83
N GLU A 36 9.44 17.52 -14.59
CA GLU A 36 10.79 17.16 -14.13
C GLU A 36 10.95 15.66 -13.90
N ILE A 37 9.89 14.94 -13.48
CA ILE A 37 9.99 13.51 -13.18
C ILE A 37 9.68 12.61 -14.40
N MET A 38 8.89 13.06 -15.36
CA MET A 38 8.53 12.28 -16.55
C MET A 38 9.74 11.77 -17.35
N PRO A 39 10.82 12.52 -17.57
CA PRO A 39 12.02 11.99 -18.23
C PRO A 39 12.66 10.81 -17.50
N GLU A 40 12.65 10.79 -16.15
CA GLU A 40 13.16 9.68 -15.35
C GLU A 40 12.29 8.42 -15.56
N ILE A 41 10.97 8.59 -15.54
CA ILE A 41 10.01 7.52 -15.79
C ILE A 41 10.17 6.94 -17.22
N LEU A 42 10.27 7.81 -18.21
CA LEU A 42 10.38 7.39 -19.62
C LEU A 42 11.73 6.75 -19.96
N ALA A 43 12.76 6.95 -19.16
CA ALA A 43 14.05 6.26 -19.33
C ALA A 43 13.88 4.72 -19.24
N ASP A 44 12.91 4.24 -18.46
CA ASP A 44 12.61 2.81 -18.29
C ASP A 44 11.58 2.27 -19.30
N LEU A 45 11.14 3.07 -20.28
CA LEU A 45 10.14 2.68 -21.27
C LEU A 45 10.46 1.34 -22.00
N PRO A 46 11.71 1.01 -22.36
CA PRO A 46 12.02 -0.29 -22.97
C PRO A 46 11.68 -1.48 -22.07
N TYR A 47 11.86 -1.31 -20.74
CA TYR A 47 11.53 -2.34 -19.74
C TYR A 47 10.03 -2.48 -19.59
N TYR A 48 9.29 -1.38 -19.50
CA TYR A 48 7.82 -1.39 -19.42
C TYR A 48 7.20 -2.08 -20.64
N ARG A 49 7.65 -1.74 -21.85
CA ARG A 49 7.17 -2.38 -23.09
C ARG A 49 7.43 -3.89 -23.13
N ARG A 50 8.56 -4.33 -22.58
CA ARG A 50 8.91 -5.75 -22.55
C ARG A 50 8.13 -6.55 -21.52
N SER A 51 7.88 -5.97 -20.36
CA SER A 51 7.20 -6.64 -19.24
C SER A 51 5.69 -6.50 -19.28
N GLY A 52 5.14 -5.56 -20.04
CA GLY A 52 3.75 -5.11 -19.91
C GLY A 52 3.49 -4.34 -18.63
N GLY A 53 4.53 -3.90 -17.94
CA GLY A 53 4.45 -3.13 -16.70
C GLY A 53 4.30 -1.63 -16.94
N GLY A 54 4.54 -0.86 -15.88
CA GLY A 54 4.38 0.59 -15.90
C GLY A 54 4.79 1.24 -14.60
N VAL A 55 4.04 2.24 -14.17
CA VAL A 55 4.35 3.06 -13.02
C VAL A 55 3.39 2.74 -11.87
N THR A 56 3.95 2.50 -10.70
CA THR A 56 3.19 2.39 -9.45
C THR A 56 3.54 3.56 -8.54
N LEU A 57 2.54 4.40 -8.21
CA LEU A 57 2.71 5.43 -7.20
C LEU A 57 2.45 4.82 -5.82
N SER A 58 3.43 4.96 -4.96
CA SER A 58 3.44 4.42 -3.61
C SER A 58 4.00 5.45 -2.63
N GLY A 59 4.69 5.01 -1.56
CA GLY A 59 5.40 5.88 -0.62
C GLY A 59 4.80 5.85 0.76
N GLY A 60 4.40 7.00 1.31
CA GLY A 60 3.61 7.10 2.53
C GLY A 60 2.14 6.82 2.25
N GLU A 61 1.45 7.83 1.72
CA GLU A 61 0.06 7.72 1.25
C GLU A 61 -0.09 8.64 0.02
N VAL A 62 -0.23 8.05 -1.15
CA VAL A 62 -0.33 8.77 -2.44
C VAL A 62 -1.47 9.77 -2.46
N LEU A 63 -2.57 9.49 -1.78
CA LEU A 63 -3.74 10.37 -1.70
C LEU A 63 -3.49 11.68 -0.93
N CYS A 64 -2.37 11.79 -0.19
CA CYS A 64 -1.98 13.06 0.43
C CYS A 64 -1.65 14.13 -0.63
N GLN A 65 -1.18 13.72 -1.80
CA GLN A 65 -0.84 14.56 -2.95
C GLN A 65 -1.69 14.20 -4.17
N ALA A 66 -3.02 14.10 -3.99
CA ALA A 66 -3.93 13.57 -5.00
C ALA A 66 -3.91 14.34 -6.33
N ASP A 67 -3.75 15.67 -6.30
CA ASP A 67 -3.71 16.49 -7.52
C ASP A 67 -2.44 16.20 -8.34
N PHE A 68 -1.28 16.17 -7.68
CA PHE A 68 -0.01 15.77 -8.32
C PHE A 68 -0.06 14.33 -8.84
N ALA A 69 -0.58 13.41 -8.03
CA ALA A 69 -0.70 12.00 -8.41
C ALA A 69 -1.60 11.81 -9.64
N ALA A 70 -2.76 12.50 -9.69
CA ALA A 70 -3.67 12.43 -10.83
C ALA A 70 -3.02 12.98 -12.12
N GLU A 71 -2.30 14.10 -12.03
CA GLU A 71 -1.58 14.67 -13.15
C GLU A 71 -0.47 13.74 -13.65
N LEU A 72 0.34 13.18 -12.75
CA LEU A 72 1.40 12.24 -13.09
C LEU A 72 0.87 10.97 -13.74
N LEU A 73 -0.20 10.38 -13.19
CA LEU A 73 -0.85 9.19 -13.76
C LEU A 73 -1.41 9.49 -15.17
N ARG A 74 -2.01 10.66 -15.38
CA ARG A 74 -2.50 11.10 -16.69
C ARG A 74 -1.37 11.16 -17.73
N GLU A 75 -0.23 11.75 -17.38
CA GLU A 75 0.93 11.83 -18.27
C GLU A 75 1.53 10.45 -18.54
N CYS A 76 1.61 9.57 -17.54
CA CYS A 76 2.04 8.18 -17.72
C CYS A 76 1.09 7.42 -18.67
N GLN A 77 -0.21 7.55 -18.48
CA GLN A 77 -1.22 6.94 -19.34
C GLN A 77 -1.14 7.48 -20.78
N SER A 78 -0.93 8.79 -20.95
CA SER A 78 -0.74 9.42 -22.26
C SER A 78 0.52 8.90 -22.97
N ALA A 79 1.53 8.51 -22.22
CA ALA A 79 2.74 7.84 -22.74
C ALA A 79 2.56 6.34 -23.01
N GLY A 80 1.36 5.78 -22.78
CA GLY A 80 1.03 4.37 -23.00
C GLY A 80 1.57 3.44 -21.91
N LEU A 81 1.81 3.97 -20.70
CA LEU A 81 2.26 3.17 -19.56
C LEU A 81 1.05 2.67 -18.76
N HIS A 82 1.16 1.45 -18.26
CA HIS A 82 0.24 0.94 -17.24
C HIS A 82 0.43 1.70 -15.93
N THR A 83 -0.67 2.07 -15.28
CA THR A 83 -0.67 2.92 -14.08
C THR A 83 -1.25 2.19 -12.89
N ALA A 84 -0.57 2.24 -11.77
CA ALA A 84 -1.01 1.65 -10.52
C ALA A 84 -0.77 2.58 -9.33
N ILE A 85 -1.54 2.39 -8.26
CA ILE A 85 -1.26 3.01 -6.96
C ILE A 85 -1.30 1.98 -5.84
N GLU A 86 -0.51 2.26 -4.80
CA GLU A 86 -0.59 1.57 -3.51
C GLU A 86 -1.14 2.54 -2.46
N SER A 87 -2.28 2.22 -1.88
CA SER A 87 -2.92 3.08 -0.89
C SER A 87 -3.82 2.27 0.04
N ALA A 88 -3.92 2.72 1.28
CA ALA A 88 -4.91 2.20 2.22
C ALA A 88 -6.30 2.84 2.06
N ALA A 89 -6.47 3.79 1.13
CA ALA A 89 -7.72 4.51 0.89
C ALA A 89 -8.32 5.15 2.15
N SER A 90 -7.49 5.65 3.06
CA SER A 90 -7.92 6.17 4.36
C SER A 90 -8.40 7.62 4.33
N LEU A 91 -8.27 8.31 3.21
CA LEU A 91 -8.68 9.71 3.02
C LEU A 91 -10.09 9.80 2.41
N PHE A 92 -10.60 11.03 2.25
CA PHE A 92 -11.91 11.27 1.65
C PHE A 92 -11.96 10.77 0.19
N TYR A 93 -13.11 10.23 -0.22
CA TYR A 93 -13.28 9.59 -1.54
C TYR A 93 -13.03 10.55 -2.71
N GLU A 94 -13.30 11.82 -2.56
CA GLU A 94 -13.08 12.86 -3.58
C GLU A 94 -11.60 12.96 -4.01
N LYS A 95 -10.67 12.53 -3.15
CA LYS A 95 -9.25 12.42 -3.50
C LYS A 95 -8.97 11.20 -4.36
N ILE A 96 -9.65 10.09 -4.08
CA ILE A 96 -9.54 8.84 -4.85
C ILE A 96 -10.15 9.03 -6.24
N GLU A 97 -11.34 9.65 -6.30
CA GLU A 97 -12.08 9.90 -7.51
C GLU A 97 -11.28 10.67 -8.58
N LYS A 98 -10.36 11.56 -8.15
CA LYS A 98 -9.46 12.28 -9.06
C LYS A 98 -8.48 11.36 -9.80
N LEU A 99 -8.08 10.23 -9.18
CA LEU A 99 -7.10 9.33 -9.74
C LEU A 99 -7.74 8.26 -10.63
N LEU A 100 -8.97 7.85 -10.32
CA LEU A 100 -9.65 6.72 -10.99
C LEU A 100 -9.67 6.79 -12.52
N PRO A 101 -9.88 7.96 -13.19
CA PRO A 101 -9.86 8.04 -14.64
C PRO A 101 -8.51 7.72 -15.31
N HIS A 102 -7.43 7.74 -14.52
CA HIS A 102 -6.05 7.58 -14.98
C HIS A 102 -5.38 6.38 -14.34
N LEU A 103 -6.18 5.42 -13.82
CA LEU A 103 -5.68 4.31 -13.05
C LEU A 103 -6.12 2.98 -13.65
N ASP A 104 -5.16 2.11 -13.98
CA ASP A 104 -5.43 0.76 -14.43
C ASP A 104 -5.58 -0.21 -13.24
N LEU A 105 -4.79 -0.04 -12.18
CA LEU A 105 -4.75 -0.95 -11.03
C LEU A 105 -4.68 -0.21 -9.69
N TYR A 106 -5.56 -0.57 -8.78
CA TYR A 106 -5.52 -0.14 -7.38
C TYR A 106 -5.07 -1.30 -6.47
N LEU A 107 -3.91 -1.17 -5.84
CA LEU A 107 -3.40 -2.08 -4.82
C LEU A 107 -3.81 -1.54 -3.45
N MET A 108 -4.85 -2.12 -2.85
CA MET A 108 -5.46 -1.58 -1.65
C MET A 108 -5.16 -2.41 -0.41
N ASP A 109 -4.64 -1.76 0.61
CA ASP A 109 -4.35 -2.41 1.88
C ASP A 109 -5.57 -2.41 2.82
N ILE A 110 -6.07 -3.59 3.17
CA ILE A 110 -7.01 -3.82 4.29
C ILE A 110 -6.25 -4.55 5.39
N LYS A 111 -6.12 -3.91 6.55
CA LYS A 111 -5.21 -4.35 7.60
C LYS A 111 -5.92 -5.08 8.75
N HIS A 112 -7.17 -4.74 9.04
CA HIS A 112 -8.00 -5.38 10.05
C HIS A 112 -9.49 -5.05 9.84
N MET A 113 -10.40 -5.98 10.14
CA MET A 113 -11.85 -5.75 10.07
C MET A 113 -12.40 -5.11 11.34
N ASP A 114 -11.80 -5.36 12.51
CA ASP A 114 -12.16 -4.68 13.76
C ASP A 114 -11.54 -3.27 13.80
N SER A 115 -12.40 -2.26 13.86
CA SER A 115 -11.99 -0.85 13.82
C SER A 115 -11.21 -0.41 15.09
N ILE A 116 -11.49 -1.00 16.24
CA ILE A 116 -10.78 -0.67 17.48
C ILE A 116 -9.34 -1.16 17.38
N LYS A 117 -9.14 -2.42 17.01
CA LYS A 117 -7.81 -2.99 16.78
C LYS A 117 -7.08 -2.28 15.65
N HIS A 118 -7.77 -1.98 14.54
CA HIS A 118 -7.18 -1.21 13.46
C HIS A 118 -6.64 0.13 13.95
N LYS A 119 -7.43 0.86 14.76
CA LYS A 119 -7.03 2.16 15.33
C LYS A 119 -5.86 2.05 16.30
N GLU A 120 -5.80 1.01 17.11
CA GLU A 120 -4.71 0.77 18.05
C GLU A 120 -3.35 0.71 17.36
N TYR A 121 -3.27 0.03 16.21
CA TYR A 121 -2.02 -0.22 15.50
C TYR A 121 -1.71 0.77 14.36
N THR A 122 -2.71 1.51 13.87
CA THR A 122 -2.56 2.42 12.72
C THR A 122 -2.90 3.87 13.02
N ALA A 123 -3.41 4.15 14.23
CA ALA A 123 -3.94 5.44 14.71
C ALA A 123 -5.24 5.90 14.01
N LEU A 124 -5.88 5.07 13.16
CA LEU A 124 -7.17 5.37 12.52
C LEU A 124 -8.09 4.16 12.56
N GLY A 125 -9.42 4.39 12.65
CA GLY A 125 -10.44 3.38 12.36
C GLY A 125 -10.45 2.96 10.90
N ASN A 126 -11.15 1.87 10.59
CA ASN A 126 -11.20 1.31 9.24
C ASN A 126 -12.51 1.62 8.47
N GLU A 127 -13.46 2.30 9.08
CA GLU A 127 -14.81 2.51 8.52
C GLU A 127 -14.74 3.14 7.13
N ARG A 128 -13.98 4.23 7.01
CA ARG A 128 -13.78 4.92 5.71
C ARG A 128 -13.03 4.06 4.71
N ILE A 129 -12.06 3.28 5.17
CA ILE A 129 -11.29 2.36 4.32
C ILE A 129 -12.23 1.34 3.68
N LEU A 130 -13.10 0.70 4.47
CA LEU A 130 -14.05 -0.30 3.99
C LEU A 130 -15.15 0.31 3.11
N GLU A 131 -15.59 1.55 3.40
CA GLU A 131 -16.51 2.29 2.54
C GLU A 131 -15.85 2.63 1.20
N ASN A 132 -14.64 3.16 1.20
CA ASN A 132 -13.90 3.49 -0.01
C ASN A 132 -13.59 2.23 -0.84
N ALA A 133 -13.30 1.08 -0.21
CA ALA A 133 -13.11 -0.18 -0.92
C ALA A 133 -14.32 -0.54 -1.79
N ARG A 134 -15.55 -0.36 -1.28
CA ARG A 134 -16.78 -0.60 -2.05
C ARG A 134 -16.89 0.37 -3.23
N LYS A 135 -16.70 1.65 -2.99
CA LYS A 135 -16.79 2.69 -4.03
C LYS A 135 -15.73 2.51 -5.12
N ILE A 136 -14.50 2.13 -4.75
CA ILE A 136 -13.43 1.82 -5.71
C ILE A 136 -13.81 0.60 -6.55
N ALA A 137 -14.30 -0.46 -5.93
CA ALA A 137 -14.75 -1.65 -6.67
C ALA A 137 -15.91 -1.35 -7.63
N GLU A 138 -16.85 -0.47 -7.24
CA GLU A 138 -17.96 -0.03 -8.07
C GLU A 138 -17.52 0.87 -9.25
N SER A 139 -16.36 1.52 -9.17
CA SER A 139 -15.84 2.34 -10.27
C SER A 139 -15.36 1.53 -11.48
N GLY A 140 -15.13 0.22 -11.30
CA GLY A 140 -14.68 -0.69 -12.35
C GLY A 140 -13.17 -0.71 -12.57
N VAL A 141 -12.37 0.05 -11.80
CA VAL A 141 -10.90 -0.07 -11.81
C VAL A 141 -10.50 -1.47 -11.30
N GLU A 142 -9.45 -2.04 -11.85
CA GLU A 142 -8.92 -3.30 -11.31
C GLU A 142 -8.47 -3.09 -9.87
N LEU A 143 -9.02 -3.88 -8.94
CA LEU A 143 -8.77 -3.75 -7.51
C LEU A 143 -8.22 -5.07 -6.96
N ILE A 144 -7.02 -5.01 -6.40
CA ILE A 144 -6.40 -6.10 -5.67
C ILE A 144 -6.35 -5.73 -4.19
N ILE A 145 -6.89 -6.58 -3.34
CA ILE A 145 -6.80 -6.40 -1.88
C ILE A 145 -5.49 -7.01 -1.39
N ARG A 146 -4.79 -6.26 -0.54
CA ARG A 146 -3.55 -6.70 0.12
C ARG A 146 -3.70 -6.60 1.62
N THR A 147 -3.13 -7.58 2.32
CA THR A 147 -3.11 -7.59 3.79
C THR A 147 -1.70 -7.82 4.28
N PRO A 148 -1.05 -6.79 4.84
CA PRO A 148 0.20 -7.00 5.58
C PRO A 148 -0.12 -7.82 6.82
N VAL A 149 0.48 -9.01 6.92
CA VAL A 149 0.25 -9.98 8.01
C VAL A 149 1.25 -9.68 9.12
N ILE A 150 0.77 -9.09 10.21
CA ILE A 150 1.58 -8.64 11.34
C ILE A 150 1.33 -9.55 12.54
N PRO A 151 2.37 -10.23 13.08
CA PRO A 151 2.23 -11.10 14.24
C PRO A 151 1.67 -10.36 15.46
N GLY A 152 0.67 -10.98 16.10
CA GLY A 152 -0.04 -10.41 17.25
C GLY A 152 -1.08 -9.35 16.94
N PHE A 153 -1.23 -8.95 15.66
CA PHE A 153 -2.25 -7.98 15.24
C PHE A 153 -3.36 -8.65 14.43
N ASN A 154 -3.03 -9.19 13.25
CA ASN A 154 -4.00 -9.73 12.32
C ASN A 154 -3.64 -11.13 11.77
N ASP A 155 -2.63 -11.77 12.35
CA ASP A 155 -2.12 -13.08 11.92
C ASP A 155 -2.95 -14.27 12.41
N THR A 156 -4.25 -14.07 12.63
CA THR A 156 -5.20 -15.13 13.02
C THR A 156 -6.02 -15.62 11.84
N PRO A 157 -6.41 -16.93 11.84
CA PRO A 157 -7.25 -17.49 10.78
C PRO A 157 -8.61 -16.77 10.67
N GLU A 158 -9.16 -16.33 11.80
CA GLU A 158 -10.44 -15.63 11.88
C GLU A 158 -10.36 -14.29 11.15
N GLU A 159 -9.29 -13.51 11.41
CA GLU A 159 -9.13 -12.20 10.80
C GLU A 159 -8.82 -12.29 9.29
N ILE A 160 -7.92 -13.19 8.89
CA ILE A 160 -7.62 -13.40 7.47
C ILE A 160 -8.87 -13.87 6.71
N ARG A 161 -9.67 -14.76 7.30
CA ARG A 161 -10.95 -15.17 6.72
C ARG A 161 -11.90 -14.00 6.58
N ALA A 162 -12.04 -13.16 7.63
CA ALA A 162 -12.93 -12.00 7.61
C ALA A 162 -12.56 -11.01 6.51
N ILE A 163 -11.26 -10.69 6.36
CA ILE A 163 -10.77 -9.80 5.30
C ILE A 163 -11.02 -10.42 3.92
N SER A 164 -10.69 -11.71 3.72
CA SER A 164 -10.86 -12.40 2.43
C SER A 164 -12.33 -12.48 2.02
N HIS A 165 -13.23 -12.77 2.96
CA HIS A 165 -14.66 -12.79 2.70
C HIS A 165 -15.20 -11.40 2.39
N PHE A 166 -14.75 -10.35 3.08
CA PHE A 166 -15.09 -8.98 2.73
C PHE A 166 -14.60 -8.64 1.31
N ALA A 167 -13.35 -8.95 0.99
CA ALA A 167 -12.79 -8.73 -0.36
C ALA A 167 -13.63 -9.43 -1.44
N LYS A 168 -14.13 -10.65 -1.17
CA LYS A 168 -15.00 -11.39 -2.08
C LYS A 168 -16.35 -10.71 -2.34
N THR A 169 -16.85 -9.89 -1.40
CA THR A 169 -18.10 -9.13 -1.60
C THR A 169 -17.94 -7.93 -2.52
N LEU A 170 -16.71 -7.51 -2.81
CA LEU A 170 -16.42 -6.34 -3.63
C LEU A 170 -16.55 -6.68 -5.12
N PRO A 171 -17.34 -5.93 -5.91
CA PRO A 171 -17.49 -6.18 -7.34
C PRO A 171 -16.15 -6.18 -8.07
N GLY A 172 -15.92 -7.18 -8.91
CA GLY A 172 -14.70 -7.24 -9.75
C GLY A 172 -13.42 -7.69 -9.05
N VAL A 173 -13.37 -7.73 -7.73
CA VAL A 173 -12.18 -8.19 -6.99
C VAL A 173 -12.00 -9.70 -7.19
N ARG A 174 -10.80 -10.08 -7.62
CA ARG A 174 -10.44 -11.47 -7.94
C ARG A 174 -9.26 -11.98 -7.14
N GLU A 175 -8.42 -11.08 -6.61
CA GLU A 175 -7.18 -11.44 -5.93
C GLU A 175 -7.11 -10.84 -4.52
N HIS A 176 -6.51 -11.62 -3.59
CA HIS A 176 -6.13 -11.17 -2.27
C HIS A 176 -4.70 -11.61 -1.96
N HIS A 177 -3.82 -10.64 -1.68
CA HIS A 177 -2.40 -10.91 -1.42
C HIS A 177 -2.08 -10.76 0.07
N LEU A 178 -1.43 -11.77 0.64
CA LEU A 178 -0.92 -11.74 2.01
C LEU A 178 0.54 -11.32 1.99
N LEU A 179 0.85 -10.16 2.55
CA LEU A 179 2.19 -9.60 2.59
C LEU A 179 2.86 -9.93 3.93
N PRO A 180 3.89 -10.79 3.97
CA PRO A 180 4.55 -11.09 5.23
C PRO A 180 5.16 -9.85 5.86
N TYR A 181 4.96 -9.67 7.18
CA TYR A 181 5.66 -8.64 7.92
C TYR A 181 7.17 -8.79 7.80
N HIS A 182 7.86 -7.68 7.70
CA HIS A 182 9.32 -7.59 7.69
C HIS A 182 9.80 -6.35 8.46
N ARG A 183 11.05 -6.33 8.88
CA ARG A 183 11.66 -5.25 9.67
C ARG A 183 12.51 -4.27 8.85
N LEU A 184 12.30 -4.17 7.54
CA LEU A 184 13.11 -3.32 6.65
C LEU A 184 13.06 -1.82 6.97
N GLY A 185 12.01 -1.36 7.68
CA GLY A 185 11.92 0.02 8.14
C GLY A 185 12.75 0.34 9.38
N GLN A 186 13.21 -0.66 10.15
CA GLN A 186 13.82 -0.47 11.47
C GLN A 186 15.01 0.49 11.45
N ASP A 187 15.90 0.35 10.47
CA ASP A 187 17.08 1.20 10.35
C ASP A 187 16.72 2.66 10.05
N LYS A 188 15.64 2.89 9.29
CA LYS A 188 15.13 4.23 9.03
C LYS A 188 14.61 4.91 10.30
N TYR A 189 13.95 4.16 11.19
CA TYR A 189 13.55 4.69 12.50
C TYR A 189 14.76 5.11 13.30
N ALA A 190 15.79 4.26 13.37
CA ALA A 190 17.05 4.60 14.06
C ALA A 190 17.70 5.83 13.43
N GLY A 191 17.76 5.92 12.11
CA GLY A 191 18.29 7.06 11.36
C GLY A 191 17.53 8.38 11.60
N LEU A 192 16.23 8.30 11.96
CA LEU A 192 15.41 9.45 12.36
C LEU A 192 15.47 9.73 13.88
N GLY A 193 16.28 9.00 14.66
CA GLY A 193 16.28 9.09 16.12
C GLY A 193 14.97 8.62 16.77
N ARG A 194 14.20 7.76 16.10
CA ARG A 194 12.90 7.24 16.57
C ARG A 194 13.00 5.78 16.98
N LYS A 195 12.19 5.36 17.96
CA LYS A 195 12.08 3.96 18.35
C LYS A 195 11.11 3.23 17.42
N TYR A 196 11.52 2.06 16.90
CA TYR A 196 10.63 1.18 16.15
C TYR A 196 9.75 0.38 17.11
N ALA A 197 8.43 0.48 16.97
CA ALA A 197 7.48 -0.09 17.94
C ALA A 197 7.49 -1.64 17.95
N LEU A 198 7.82 -2.27 16.83
CA LEU A 198 7.79 -3.74 16.67
C LEU A 198 9.21 -4.34 16.58
N ALA A 199 10.20 -3.74 17.24
CA ALA A 199 11.60 -4.20 17.18
C ALA A 199 11.76 -5.66 17.62
N ASP A 200 10.98 -6.12 18.59
CA ASP A 200 11.05 -7.44 19.19
C ASP A 200 10.10 -8.47 18.52
N ILE A 201 9.35 -8.03 17.48
CA ILE A 201 8.42 -8.91 16.77
C ILE A 201 9.13 -9.58 15.59
N GLU A 202 9.22 -10.91 15.64
CA GLU A 202 9.77 -11.68 14.53
C GLU A 202 8.79 -11.77 13.35
N PRO A 203 9.30 -11.79 12.10
CA PRO A 203 8.45 -12.07 10.94
C PRO A 203 7.72 -13.41 11.07
N PRO A 204 6.52 -13.55 10.47
CA PRO A 204 5.80 -14.81 10.48
C PRO A 204 6.61 -15.88 9.75
N THR A 205 6.55 -17.13 10.25
CA THR A 205 7.21 -18.25 9.58
C THR A 205 6.54 -18.56 8.23
N ARG A 206 7.27 -19.25 7.36
CA ARG A 206 6.72 -19.69 6.08
C ARG A 206 5.50 -20.58 6.28
N GLU A 207 5.55 -21.53 7.21
CA GLU A 207 4.46 -22.44 7.53
C GLU A 207 3.21 -21.69 8.01
N LYS A 208 3.40 -20.64 8.83
CA LYS A 208 2.30 -19.78 9.26
C LYS A 208 1.65 -19.07 8.08
N MET A 209 2.46 -18.51 7.17
CA MET A 209 1.96 -17.81 5.99
C MET A 209 1.24 -18.77 5.03
N GLU A 210 1.77 -19.97 4.80
CA GLU A 210 1.13 -21.01 3.97
C GLU A 210 -0.20 -21.45 4.58
N TYR A 211 -0.27 -21.63 5.90
CA TYR A 211 -1.54 -21.91 6.59
C TYR A 211 -2.55 -20.77 6.40
N LEU A 212 -2.15 -19.51 6.62
CA LEU A 212 -3.05 -18.36 6.43
C LEU A 212 -3.48 -18.20 4.97
N LEU A 213 -2.64 -18.58 4.02
CA LEU A 213 -2.99 -18.61 2.60
C LEU A 213 -4.15 -19.60 2.36
N THR A 214 -4.08 -20.81 2.89
CA THR A 214 -5.19 -21.79 2.76
C THR A 214 -6.49 -21.27 3.37
N VAL A 215 -6.39 -20.50 4.46
CA VAL A 215 -7.56 -19.83 5.06
C VAL A 215 -8.13 -18.75 4.13
N ALA A 216 -7.28 -17.90 3.52
CA ALA A 216 -7.72 -16.87 2.59
C ALA A 216 -8.41 -17.45 1.35
N GLU A 217 -7.90 -18.56 0.83
CA GLU A 217 -8.44 -19.27 -0.35
C GLU A 217 -9.86 -19.82 -0.14
N THR A 218 -10.29 -19.99 1.13
CA THR A 218 -11.68 -20.41 1.42
C THR A 218 -12.72 -19.40 0.95
N SER A 219 -12.33 -18.15 0.67
CA SER A 219 -13.18 -17.11 0.08
C SER A 219 -13.52 -17.36 -1.40
N GLY A 220 -12.75 -18.22 -2.08
CA GLY A 220 -12.84 -18.43 -3.53
C GLY A 220 -12.18 -17.32 -4.36
N LEU A 221 -11.34 -16.47 -3.73
CA LEU A 221 -10.44 -15.55 -4.42
C LEU A 221 -9.14 -16.29 -4.79
N LYS A 222 -8.45 -15.79 -5.81
CA LYS A 222 -7.06 -16.17 -6.06
C LYS A 222 -6.19 -15.49 -5.01
N CYS A 223 -5.56 -16.29 -4.16
CA CYS A 223 -4.71 -15.78 -3.09
C CYS A 223 -3.24 -16.11 -3.35
N LYS A 224 -2.32 -15.22 -2.90
CA LYS A 224 -0.88 -15.47 -2.93
C LYS A 224 -0.17 -14.82 -1.75
N ILE A 225 1.04 -15.31 -1.45
CA ILE A 225 1.96 -14.68 -0.51
C ILE A 225 2.91 -13.80 -1.32
N GLY A 226 3.05 -12.55 -0.88
CA GLY A 226 3.79 -11.53 -1.60
C GLY A 226 2.92 -10.71 -2.56
N GLY A 227 3.47 -9.66 -3.14
CA GLY A 227 2.82 -8.75 -4.09
C GLY A 227 3.24 -8.96 -5.52
#